data_c35d1eae6705809d6857f79bfbad866c
#
_entry.id   c35d1eae6705809d6857f79bfbad866c
#
_cell.length_a   1.000
_cell.length_b   1.000
_cell.length_c   1.000
_cell.angle_alpha   90.00
_cell.angle_beta   90.00
_cell.angle_gamma   90.00
#
_symmetry.space_group_name_H-M   'P 1'
#
loop_
_entity.id
_entity.type
_entity.pdbx_description
1 polymer ?
#
loop_
_entity_poly.entity_id
_entity_poly.type
_entity_poly.pdbx_seq_one_letter_code
_entity_poly.pdbx_strand_id
1 'polypeptide(L)'
;VDSLRGMEVDEYIAATVAPTEDSKREGSKQIIKALDFRIFNEIEEGPLYCAEVLFKHNDQQRVFGFITQNREYNSGVLGPTHHAKAADIADNYAKKSIPIVTMMDTPGADSYEEANAGNQAHSISRLIAELCNVDVPTLGIIIGQGYSGGAIPLAASNLLFSLRTGVFNTIHPKGLANLVRRYNLSWQECAKSVGVSSFELYKQGNICLLYTSPSPRDLSTSRMPSS
;
A
#
# COMPACT_ATOMS: atom_id res chain seq x y z
N VAL A 1 16.87 13.08 2.60
CA VAL A 1 17.28 11.93 1.80
C VAL A 1 18.79 11.76 1.85
N ASP A 2 19.57 12.81 1.75
CA ASP A 2 21.02 12.70 1.91
C ASP A 2 21.40 12.20 3.32
N SER A 3 20.58 12.49 4.32
CA SER A 3 20.69 11.91 5.66
C SER A 3 20.47 10.40 5.68
N LEU A 4 19.49 9.86 4.95
CA LEU A 4 19.23 8.42 4.91
C LEU A 4 20.36 7.63 4.26
N ARG A 5 20.97 8.17 3.19
CA ARG A 5 22.10 7.53 2.53
C ARG A 5 23.37 7.48 3.39
N GLY A 6 23.57 8.49 4.23
CA GLY A 6 24.68 8.57 5.17
C GLY A 6 24.52 7.81 6.48
N MET A 7 23.32 7.26 6.75
CA MET A 7 23.07 6.46 7.96
C MET A 7 23.83 5.14 7.92
N GLU A 8 24.19 4.61 9.08
CA GLU A 8 24.59 3.22 9.21
C GLU A 8 23.38 2.30 8.87
N VAL A 9 23.67 1.05 8.52
CA VAL A 9 22.63 0.12 8.03
C VAL A 9 21.51 -0.08 9.06
N ASP A 10 21.88 -0.29 10.33
CA ASP A 10 20.90 -0.52 11.39
C ASP A 10 20.06 0.74 11.68
N GLU A 11 20.64 1.93 11.61
CA GLU A 11 19.92 3.20 11.72
C GLU A 11 18.93 3.38 10.57
N TYR A 12 19.35 3.05 9.35
CA TYR A 12 18.46 3.09 8.18
C TYR A 12 17.25 2.18 8.36
N ILE A 13 17.47 0.92 8.79
CA ILE A 13 16.39 -0.04 9.03
C ILE A 13 15.46 0.44 10.13
N ALA A 14 16.01 0.94 11.25
CA ALA A 14 15.20 1.48 12.35
C ALA A 14 14.32 2.67 11.92
N ALA A 15 14.83 3.51 11.00
CA ALA A 15 14.12 4.68 10.52
C ALA A 15 13.09 4.36 9.40
N THR A 16 13.23 3.25 8.68
CA THR A 16 12.44 2.98 7.46
C THR A 16 11.62 1.69 7.54
N VAL A 17 12.26 0.53 7.67
CA VAL A 17 11.59 -0.77 7.60
C VAL A 17 10.92 -1.15 8.91
N ALA A 18 11.64 -0.99 10.04
CA ALA A 18 11.13 -1.40 11.35
C ALA A 18 9.77 -0.81 11.73
N PRO A 19 9.44 0.46 11.44
CA PRO A 19 8.10 0.99 11.70
C PRO A 19 6.98 0.25 10.98
N THR A 20 7.26 -0.37 9.82
CA THR A 20 6.26 -1.13 9.07
C THR A 20 5.98 -2.50 9.69
N GLU A 21 6.89 -3.01 10.50
CA GLU A 21 6.79 -4.29 11.19
C GLU A 21 6.12 -4.17 12.56
N ASP A 22 5.87 -2.95 13.06
CA ASP A 22 5.19 -2.73 14.34
C ASP A 22 3.78 -3.33 14.30
N SER A 23 3.52 -4.27 15.21
CA SER A 23 2.24 -4.97 15.33
C SER A 23 1.09 -4.05 15.77
N LYS A 24 1.40 -2.91 16.42
CA LYS A 24 0.42 -1.93 16.87
C LYS A 24 0.00 -0.94 15.79
N ARG A 25 0.64 -1.00 14.63
CA ARG A 25 0.32 -0.10 13.53
C ARG A 25 -1.07 -0.41 12.96
N GLU A 26 -1.86 0.64 12.75
CA GLU A 26 -3.17 0.55 12.11
C GLU A 26 -3.05 -0.04 10.70
N GLY A 27 -3.95 -0.97 10.37
CA GLY A 27 -4.12 -1.53 9.03
C GLY A 27 -5.14 -0.74 8.20
N SER A 28 -5.34 -1.13 6.96
CA SER A 28 -6.25 -0.45 6.01
C SER A 28 -7.67 -0.33 6.52
N LYS A 29 -8.21 -1.39 7.10
CA LYS A 29 -9.57 -1.43 7.65
C LYS A 29 -9.76 -0.44 8.80
N GLN A 30 -8.81 -0.38 9.74
CA GLN A 30 -8.84 0.56 10.85
C GLN A 30 -8.71 1.99 10.35
N ILE A 31 -7.81 2.25 9.42
CA ILE A 31 -7.66 3.58 8.81
C ILE A 31 -8.97 4.04 8.17
N ILE A 32 -9.61 3.21 7.33
CA ILE A 32 -10.87 3.55 6.68
C ILE A 32 -11.98 3.81 7.71
N LYS A 33 -12.06 2.99 8.76
CA LYS A 33 -13.07 3.16 9.82
C LYS A 33 -12.82 4.37 10.72
N ALA A 34 -11.58 4.84 10.81
CA ALA A 34 -11.22 6.05 11.56
C ALA A 34 -11.49 7.34 10.77
N LEU A 35 -11.67 7.26 9.46
CA LEU A 35 -12.05 8.40 8.64
C LEU A 35 -13.54 8.70 8.80
N ASP A 36 -13.91 9.98 8.67
CA ASP A 36 -15.31 10.43 8.74
C ASP A 36 -16.08 10.09 7.44
N PHE A 37 -16.08 8.81 7.10
CA PHE A 37 -16.79 8.24 5.96
C PHE A 37 -18.00 7.42 6.43
N ARG A 38 -19.09 7.52 5.70
CA ARG A 38 -20.17 6.54 5.85
C ARG A 38 -19.87 5.32 4.98
N ILE A 39 -19.50 4.21 5.61
CA ILE A 39 -19.36 2.92 4.93
C ILE A 39 -20.75 2.32 4.75
N PHE A 40 -21.12 1.91 3.53
CA PHE A 40 -22.43 1.33 3.23
C PHE A 40 -22.36 -0.03 2.55
N ASN A 41 -21.20 -0.45 2.09
CA ASN A 41 -20.94 -1.78 1.57
C ASN A 41 -19.52 -2.21 1.95
N GLU A 42 -19.37 -3.40 2.51
CA GLU A 42 -18.09 -3.99 2.90
C GLU A 42 -17.99 -5.42 2.39
N ILE A 43 -16.80 -5.78 1.91
CA ILE A 43 -16.42 -7.15 1.57
C ILE A 43 -15.13 -7.44 2.32
N GLU A 44 -15.13 -8.48 3.13
CA GLU A 44 -13.95 -8.94 3.86
C GLU A 44 -13.76 -10.43 3.60
N GLU A 45 -12.66 -10.76 2.92
CA GLU A 45 -12.25 -12.13 2.64
C GLU A 45 -10.79 -12.30 3.04
N GLY A 46 -10.57 -12.63 4.31
CA GLY A 46 -9.24 -12.76 4.88
C GLY A 46 -8.40 -11.49 4.64
N PRO A 47 -7.30 -11.60 3.87
CA PRO A 47 -6.39 -10.46 3.64
C PRO A 47 -6.94 -9.43 2.63
N LEU A 48 -8.06 -9.69 1.94
CA LEU A 48 -8.70 -8.71 1.06
C LEU A 48 -9.83 -8.01 1.81
N TYR A 49 -9.73 -6.68 1.91
CA TYR A 49 -10.79 -5.83 2.43
C TYR A 49 -11.17 -4.76 1.41
N CYS A 50 -12.44 -4.69 1.08
CA CYS A 50 -13.00 -3.71 0.16
C CYS A 50 -14.19 -3.00 0.81
N ALA A 51 -14.37 -1.72 0.47
CA ALA A 51 -15.49 -0.94 1.01
C ALA A 51 -15.96 0.11 0.00
N GLU A 52 -17.28 0.29 -0.10
CA GLU A 52 -17.87 1.48 -0.72
C GLU A 52 -18.20 2.50 0.38
N VAL A 53 -17.66 3.70 0.25
CA VAL A 53 -17.81 4.75 1.26
C VAL A 53 -18.40 6.01 0.65
N LEU A 54 -19.24 6.70 1.41
CA LEU A 54 -19.76 8.01 1.09
C LEU A 54 -18.98 9.06 1.87
N PHE A 55 -18.32 9.93 1.14
CA PHE A 55 -17.64 11.10 1.66
C PHE A 55 -18.49 12.34 1.44
N LYS A 56 -18.62 13.18 2.47
CA LYS A 56 -19.32 14.45 2.41
C LYS A 56 -18.34 15.59 2.69
N HIS A 57 -18.28 16.55 1.77
CA HIS A 57 -17.46 17.74 1.94
C HIS A 57 -18.14 18.93 1.27
N ASN A 58 -18.37 20.02 2.00
CA ASN A 58 -18.95 21.27 1.49
C ASN A 58 -20.21 21.02 0.62
N ASP A 59 -21.22 20.36 1.15
CA ASP A 59 -22.49 20.00 0.48
C ASP A 59 -22.36 19.06 -0.74
N GLN A 60 -21.15 18.68 -1.08
CA GLN A 60 -20.90 17.66 -2.09
C GLN A 60 -20.80 16.27 -1.45
N GLN A 61 -21.40 15.30 -2.11
CA GLN A 61 -21.29 13.90 -1.73
C GLN A 61 -20.60 13.14 -2.86
N ARG A 62 -19.62 12.29 -2.50
CA ARG A 62 -18.89 11.44 -3.43
C ARG A 62 -18.78 10.04 -2.86
N VAL A 63 -18.97 9.05 -3.73
CA VAL A 63 -18.72 7.67 -3.40
C VAL A 63 -17.32 7.29 -3.87
N PHE A 64 -16.59 6.56 -3.04
CA PHE A 64 -15.29 5.96 -3.35
C PHE A 64 -15.34 4.46 -3.08
N GLY A 65 -14.65 3.69 -3.91
CA GLY A 65 -14.45 2.26 -3.70
C GLY A 65 -13.03 1.99 -3.20
N PHE A 66 -12.90 1.33 -2.06
CA PHE A 66 -11.61 0.90 -1.52
C PHE A 66 -11.36 -0.55 -1.88
N ILE A 67 -10.13 -0.85 -2.32
CA ILE A 67 -9.60 -2.22 -2.51
C ILE A 67 -8.27 -2.28 -1.76
N THR A 68 -8.20 -3.05 -0.68
CA THR A 68 -7.08 -2.95 0.25
C THR A 68 -6.59 -4.29 0.75
N GLN A 69 -5.34 -4.31 1.19
CA GLN A 69 -4.73 -5.42 1.90
C GLN A 69 -4.94 -5.25 3.41
N ASN A 70 -5.62 -6.23 4.01
CA ASN A 70 -5.85 -6.25 5.44
C ASN A 70 -4.75 -7.09 6.14
N ARG A 71 -3.81 -6.38 6.78
CA ARG A 71 -2.67 -7.00 7.45
C ARG A 71 -3.03 -7.92 8.63
N GLU A 72 -4.22 -7.79 9.19
CA GLU A 72 -4.69 -8.66 10.29
C GLU A 72 -4.80 -10.12 9.89
N TYR A 73 -4.98 -10.37 8.59
CA TYR A 73 -5.04 -11.70 8.02
C TYR A 73 -3.83 -11.96 7.14
N ASN A 74 -3.09 -13.02 7.43
CA ASN A 74 -1.95 -13.47 6.65
C ASN A 74 -0.99 -12.32 6.27
N SER A 75 -0.79 -11.34 7.17
CA SER A 75 0.04 -10.14 6.94
C SER A 75 -0.30 -9.34 5.66
N GLY A 76 -1.54 -9.43 5.17
CA GLY A 76 -1.97 -8.77 3.94
C GLY A 76 -1.55 -9.49 2.65
N VAL A 77 -1.08 -10.72 2.74
CA VAL A 77 -0.69 -11.54 1.56
C VAL A 77 -1.93 -12.04 0.84
N LEU A 78 -2.16 -11.53 -0.36
CA LEU A 78 -3.25 -11.97 -1.23
C LEU A 78 -2.87 -13.24 -2.01
N GLY A 79 -3.74 -14.24 -1.98
CA GLY A 79 -3.66 -15.41 -2.85
C GLY A 79 -4.36 -15.18 -4.22
N PRO A 80 -4.34 -16.20 -5.10
CA PRO A 80 -4.89 -16.10 -6.46
C PRO A 80 -6.36 -15.68 -6.48
N THR A 81 -7.19 -16.25 -5.62
CA THR A 81 -8.63 -15.95 -5.54
C THR A 81 -8.89 -14.52 -5.09
N HIS A 82 -8.08 -14.00 -4.16
CA HIS A 82 -8.18 -12.63 -3.68
C HIS A 82 -7.83 -11.61 -4.79
N HIS A 83 -6.75 -11.84 -5.55
CA HIS A 83 -6.40 -11.01 -6.69
C HIS A 83 -7.47 -11.02 -7.78
N ALA A 84 -8.02 -12.19 -8.10
CA ALA A 84 -9.10 -12.32 -9.07
C ALA A 84 -10.35 -11.55 -8.61
N LYS A 85 -10.73 -11.70 -7.34
CA LYS A 85 -11.86 -10.99 -6.76
C LYS A 85 -11.64 -9.48 -6.71
N ALA A 86 -10.45 -9.03 -6.37
CA ALA A 86 -10.11 -7.61 -6.41
C ALA A 86 -10.26 -7.02 -7.82
N ALA A 87 -9.91 -7.77 -8.87
CA ALA A 87 -10.13 -7.38 -10.26
C ALA A 87 -11.62 -7.26 -10.59
N ASP A 88 -12.44 -8.24 -10.18
CA ASP A 88 -13.90 -8.18 -10.38
C ASP A 88 -14.54 -6.99 -9.65
N ILE A 89 -14.04 -6.65 -8.45
CA ILE A 89 -14.51 -5.49 -7.69
C ILE A 89 -14.09 -4.18 -8.37
N ALA A 90 -12.86 -4.09 -8.91
CA ALA A 90 -12.40 -2.92 -9.65
C ALA A 90 -13.26 -2.67 -10.90
N ASP A 91 -13.56 -3.70 -11.69
CA ASP A 91 -14.48 -3.65 -12.83
C ASP A 91 -15.89 -3.18 -12.41
N ASN A 92 -16.40 -3.71 -11.29
CA ASN A 92 -17.70 -3.29 -10.75
C ASN A 92 -17.71 -1.81 -10.34
N TYR A 93 -16.66 -1.34 -9.67
CA TYR A 93 -16.55 0.08 -9.31
C TYR A 93 -16.50 0.97 -10.55
N ALA A 94 -15.73 0.57 -11.57
CA ALA A 94 -15.63 1.29 -12.83
C ALA A 94 -17.01 1.37 -13.53
N LYS A 95 -17.74 0.26 -13.63
CA LYS A 95 -19.11 0.21 -14.20
C LYS A 95 -20.10 1.11 -13.48
N LYS A 96 -19.90 1.33 -12.18
CA LYS A 96 -20.70 2.26 -11.36
C LYS A 96 -20.17 3.70 -11.40
N SER A 97 -19.09 3.98 -12.15
CA SER A 97 -18.39 5.28 -12.17
C SER A 97 -17.88 5.69 -10.79
N ILE A 98 -17.45 4.74 -9.97
CA ILE A 98 -16.91 4.96 -8.62
C ILE A 98 -15.38 5.04 -8.71
N PRO A 99 -14.74 6.16 -8.33
CA PRO A 99 -13.28 6.26 -8.22
C PRO A 99 -12.73 5.23 -7.23
N ILE A 100 -11.55 4.67 -7.55
CA ILE A 100 -10.96 3.58 -6.80
C ILE A 100 -9.78 4.07 -5.98
N VAL A 101 -9.75 3.69 -4.71
CA VAL A 101 -8.61 3.90 -3.82
C VAL A 101 -8.06 2.53 -3.42
N THR A 102 -6.79 2.28 -3.72
CA THR A 102 -6.11 1.08 -3.27
C THR A 102 -5.20 1.37 -2.09
N MET A 103 -5.11 0.45 -1.12
CA MET A 103 -4.15 0.55 -0.01
C MET A 103 -3.30 -0.71 0.06
N MET A 104 -1.98 -0.50 0.08
CA MET A 104 -0.99 -1.58 0.07
C MET A 104 -0.38 -1.76 1.45
N ASP A 105 -0.41 -3.01 1.92
CA ASP A 105 0.24 -3.43 3.16
C ASP A 105 0.52 -4.93 3.13
N THR A 106 1.60 -5.32 2.48
CA THR A 106 1.96 -6.74 2.29
C THR A 106 3.47 -6.93 2.17
N PRO A 107 4.03 -8.01 2.73
CA PRO A 107 5.43 -8.40 2.51
C PRO A 107 5.67 -8.99 1.10
N GLY A 108 4.63 -9.29 0.35
CA GLY A 108 4.74 -9.84 -1.00
C GLY A 108 3.53 -10.66 -1.42
N ALA A 109 3.64 -11.33 -2.57
CA ALA A 109 2.66 -12.30 -3.03
C ALA A 109 2.83 -13.64 -2.29
N ASP A 110 1.77 -14.43 -2.26
CA ASP A 110 1.82 -15.80 -1.77
C ASP A 110 2.83 -16.61 -2.59
N SER A 111 3.81 -17.20 -1.93
CA SER A 111 4.91 -17.94 -2.55
C SER A 111 4.79 -19.45 -2.40
N TYR A 112 3.71 -19.94 -1.82
CA TYR A 112 3.47 -21.37 -1.67
C TYR A 112 3.11 -22.03 -3.01
N GLU A 113 3.37 -23.32 -3.10
CA GLU A 113 3.14 -24.10 -4.33
C GLU A 113 1.65 -24.09 -4.73
N GLU A 114 0.75 -24.13 -3.76
CA GLU A 114 -0.70 -24.06 -3.96
C GLU A 114 -1.12 -22.75 -4.65
N ALA A 115 -0.49 -21.64 -4.31
CA ALA A 115 -0.76 -20.35 -4.95
C ALA A 115 -0.30 -20.36 -6.42
N ASN A 116 0.85 -20.96 -6.71
CA ASN A 116 1.34 -21.12 -8.08
C ASN A 116 0.42 -22.05 -8.89
N ALA A 117 -0.01 -23.18 -8.32
CA ALA A 117 -0.98 -24.09 -8.92
C ALA A 117 -2.35 -23.40 -9.14
N GLY A 118 -2.71 -22.44 -8.28
CA GLY A 118 -3.89 -21.60 -8.39
C GLY A 118 -3.79 -20.43 -9.39
N ASN A 119 -2.77 -20.39 -10.25
CA ASN A 119 -2.53 -19.34 -11.24
C ASN A 119 -2.28 -17.95 -10.64
N GLN A 120 -1.49 -17.85 -9.57
CA GLN A 120 -1.15 -16.60 -8.89
C GLN A 120 -0.65 -15.52 -9.86
N ALA A 121 0.29 -15.85 -10.75
CA ALA A 121 0.85 -14.89 -11.72
C ALA A 121 -0.22 -14.34 -12.67
N HIS A 122 -1.15 -15.18 -13.12
CA HIS A 122 -2.27 -14.77 -13.97
C HIS A 122 -3.22 -13.82 -13.22
N SER A 123 -3.57 -14.15 -11.98
CA SER A 123 -4.48 -13.34 -11.17
C SER A 123 -3.87 -11.96 -10.83
N ILE A 124 -2.56 -11.91 -10.55
CA ILE A 124 -1.80 -10.66 -10.38
C ILE A 124 -1.86 -9.83 -11.68
N SER A 125 -1.53 -10.44 -12.81
CA SER A 125 -1.53 -9.76 -14.12
C SER A 125 -2.92 -9.24 -14.49
N ARG A 126 -3.97 -10.01 -14.20
CA ARG A 126 -5.36 -9.60 -14.41
C ARG A 126 -5.71 -8.36 -13.60
N LEU A 127 -5.36 -8.32 -12.31
CA LEU A 127 -5.64 -7.16 -11.46
C LEU A 127 -4.87 -5.91 -11.92
N ILE A 128 -3.62 -6.06 -12.37
CA ILE A 128 -2.85 -4.96 -12.97
C ILE A 128 -3.58 -4.44 -14.22
N ALA A 129 -3.93 -5.34 -15.13
CA ALA A 129 -4.62 -4.98 -16.37
C ALA A 129 -5.93 -4.26 -16.08
N GLU A 130 -6.72 -4.75 -15.13
CA GLU A 130 -7.99 -4.13 -14.74
C GLU A 130 -7.78 -2.71 -14.23
N LEU A 131 -6.92 -2.52 -13.22
CA LEU A 131 -6.67 -1.19 -12.63
C LEU A 131 -6.03 -0.20 -13.62
N CYS A 132 -5.28 -0.68 -14.61
CA CYS A 132 -4.73 0.17 -15.68
C CYS A 132 -5.76 0.58 -16.74
N ASN A 133 -6.84 -0.20 -16.92
CA ASN A 133 -7.81 0.01 -18.00
C ASN A 133 -9.15 0.59 -17.55
N VAL A 134 -9.40 0.71 -16.24
CA VAL A 134 -10.66 1.32 -15.75
C VAL A 134 -10.75 2.80 -16.15
N ASP A 135 -11.96 3.23 -16.55
CA ASP A 135 -12.26 4.61 -16.97
C ASP A 135 -12.60 5.55 -15.78
N VAL A 136 -12.21 5.16 -14.57
CA VAL A 136 -12.40 5.97 -13.36
C VAL A 136 -11.05 6.35 -12.75
N PRO A 137 -10.96 7.48 -12.04
CA PRO A 137 -9.74 7.84 -11.34
C PRO A 137 -9.31 6.77 -10.34
N THR A 138 -8.03 6.45 -10.32
CA THR A 138 -7.43 5.49 -9.39
C THR A 138 -6.34 6.15 -8.56
N LEU A 139 -6.34 5.86 -7.26
CA LEU A 139 -5.38 6.37 -6.28
C LEU A 139 -4.81 5.20 -5.48
N GLY A 140 -3.49 5.01 -5.52
CA GLY A 140 -2.79 4.03 -4.70
C GLY A 140 -2.15 4.68 -3.48
N ILE A 141 -2.21 4.02 -2.32
CA ILE A 141 -1.61 4.49 -1.08
C ILE A 141 -0.78 3.37 -0.45
N ILE A 142 0.52 3.58 -0.29
CA ILE A 142 1.40 2.70 0.46
C ILE A 142 1.25 3.05 1.94
N ILE A 143 0.59 2.20 2.73
CA ILE A 143 0.33 2.46 4.15
C ILE A 143 1.27 1.72 5.09
N GLY A 144 2.01 0.76 4.58
CA GLY A 144 2.94 -0.06 5.33
C GLY A 144 3.97 -0.70 4.41
N GLN A 145 4.01 -2.02 4.38
CA GLN A 145 4.87 -2.77 3.46
C GLN A 145 4.23 -2.85 2.07
N GLY A 146 5.00 -2.52 1.05
CA GLY A 146 4.61 -2.62 -0.35
C GLY A 146 5.62 -3.42 -1.14
N TYR A 147 5.63 -4.75 -1.02
CA TYR A 147 6.66 -5.55 -1.65
C TYR A 147 6.14 -6.49 -2.74
N SER A 148 6.96 -6.60 -3.82
CA SER A 148 6.86 -7.64 -4.84
C SER A 148 5.51 -7.67 -5.57
N GLY A 149 5.20 -8.80 -6.21
CA GLY A 149 3.95 -9.05 -6.92
C GLY A 149 2.68 -8.94 -6.06
N GLY A 150 2.81 -8.92 -4.72
CA GLY A 150 1.67 -8.69 -3.83
C GLY A 150 1.21 -7.23 -3.80
N ALA A 151 2.14 -6.28 -3.91
CA ALA A 151 1.85 -4.84 -3.85
C ALA A 151 1.70 -4.20 -5.24
N ILE A 152 2.46 -4.65 -6.23
CA ILE A 152 2.50 -4.06 -7.57
C ILE A 152 1.12 -3.87 -8.20
N PRO A 153 0.17 -4.84 -8.12
CA PRO A 153 -1.15 -4.65 -8.70
C PRO A 153 -1.90 -3.45 -8.12
N LEU A 154 -1.86 -3.27 -6.82
CA LEU A 154 -2.53 -2.16 -6.14
C LEU A 154 -1.80 -0.82 -6.32
N ALA A 155 -0.52 -0.85 -6.72
CA ALA A 155 0.24 0.33 -7.10
C ALA A 155 -0.06 0.80 -8.55
N ALA A 156 -0.73 -0.04 -9.35
CA ALA A 156 -1.15 0.28 -10.72
C ALA A 156 -2.31 1.30 -10.69
N SER A 157 -2.00 2.55 -10.43
CA SER A 157 -2.95 3.65 -10.23
C SER A 157 -2.50 4.92 -10.95
N ASN A 158 -3.43 5.84 -11.22
CA ASN A 158 -3.10 7.12 -11.86
C ASN A 158 -2.17 7.96 -10.97
N LEU A 159 -2.37 7.90 -9.66
CA LEU A 159 -1.54 8.59 -8.67
C LEU A 159 -1.16 7.60 -7.57
N LEU A 160 0.12 7.57 -7.22
CA LEU A 160 0.63 6.74 -6.14
C LEU A 160 1.16 7.62 -5.02
N PHE A 161 0.61 7.44 -3.82
CA PHE A 161 1.01 8.12 -2.60
C PHE A 161 1.63 7.15 -1.61
N SER A 162 2.31 7.68 -0.62
CA SER A 162 2.81 6.88 0.50
C SER A 162 2.64 7.61 1.82
N LEU A 163 2.36 6.88 2.87
CA LEU A 163 2.61 7.38 4.21
C LEU A 163 4.12 7.50 4.42
N ARG A 164 4.53 8.40 5.29
CA ARG A 164 5.95 8.61 5.63
C ARG A 164 6.67 7.32 6.04
N THR A 165 5.96 6.46 6.75
CA THR A 165 6.46 5.17 7.23
C THR A 165 6.30 4.04 6.22
N GLY A 166 5.71 4.29 5.04
CA GLY A 166 5.57 3.28 4.01
C GLY A 166 6.91 2.91 3.38
N VAL A 167 7.05 1.66 2.98
CA VAL A 167 8.18 1.15 2.19
C VAL A 167 7.67 0.43 0.96
N PHE A 168 8.40 0.51 -0.14
CA PHE A 168 8.01 -0.16 -1.37
C PHE A 168 9.24 -0.60 -2.17
N ASN A 169 9.18 -1.82 -2.70
CA ASN A 169 10.10 -2.28 -3.72
C ASN A 169 9.50 -3.45 -4.51
N THR A 170 9.95 -3.61 -5.75
CA THR A 170 9.56 -4.73 -6.63
C THR A 170 9.99 -6.10 -6.12
N ILE A 171 10.95 -6.16 -5.20
CA ILE A 171 11.39 -7.37 -4.52
C ILE A 171 11.55 -7.09 -3.03
N HIS A 172 11.11 -8.04 -2.19
CA HIS A 172 11.37 -7.97 -0.75
C HIS A 172 12.88 -8.04 -0.48
N PRO A 173 13.47 -7.22 0.42
CA PRO A 173 14.91 -7.19 0.68
C PRO A 173 15.53 -8.55 1.03
N LYS A 174 14.81 -9.41 1.77
CA LYS A 174 15.25 -10.79 2.07
C LYS A 174 15.34 -11.64 0.80
N GLY A 175 14.39 -11.47 -0.14
CA GLY A 175 14.43 -12.13 -1.45
C GLY A 175 15.60 -11.63 -2.29
N LEU A 176 15.85 -10.31 -2.27
CA LEU A 176 16.99 -9.72 -2.96
C LEU A 176 18.32 -10.25 -2.43
N ALA A 177 18.51 -10.33 -1.11
CA ALA A 177 19.70 -10.90 -0.50
C ALA A 177 19.96 -12.34 -0.97
N ASN A 178 18.91 -13.16 -1.09
CA ASN A 178 19.02 -14.53 -1.63
C ASN A 178 19.44 -14.55 -3.10
N LEU A 179 18.94 -13.64 -3.93
CA LEU A 179 19.33 -13.55 -5.34
C LEU A 179 20.79 -13.11 -5.51
N VAL A 180 21.24 -12.17 -4.68
CA VAL A 180 22.61 -11.64 -4.73
C VAL A 180 23.57 -12.29 -3.74
N ARG A 181 23.25 -13.49 -3.26
CA ARG A 181 24.03 -14.21 -2.24
C ARG A 181 25.53 -14.30 -2.51
N ARG A 182 25.93 -14.26 -3.78
CA ARG A 182 27.36 -14.24 -4.18
C ARG A 182 28.13 -13.03 -3.65
N TYR A 183 27.45 -11.95 -3.31
CA TYR A 183 28.06 -10.73 -2.76
C TYR A 183 28.05 -10.71 -1.24
N ASN A 184 27.47 -11.74 -0.59
CA ASN A 184 27.40 -11.88 0.87
C ASN A 184 26.79 -10.66 1.59
N LEU A 185 25.79 -10.01 0.96
CA LEU A 185 25.09 -8.88 1.53
C LEU A 185 23.94 -9.37 2.43
N SER A 186 23.79 -8.73 3.58
CA SER A 186 22.63 -8.91 4.43
C SER A 186 21.37 -8.32 3.77
N TRP A 187 20.20 -8.74 4.20
CA TRP A 187 18.95 -8.15 3.69
C TRP A 187 18.83 -6.65 4.05
N GLN A 188 19.39 -6.22 5.17
CA GLN A 188 19.44 -4.83 5.60
C GLN A 188 20.28 -3.98 4.65
N GLU A 189 21.46 -4.48 4.28
CA GLU A 189 22.31 -3.83 3.27
C GLU A 189 21.61 -3.76 1.91
N CYS A 190 20.91 -4.82 1.53
CA CYS A 190 20.09 -4.82 0.32
C CYS A 190 18.99 -3.76 0.37
N ALA A 191 18.22 -3.67 1.47
CA ALA A 191 17.17 -2.68 1.64
C ALA A 191 17.70 -1.25 1.49
N LYS A 192 18.81 -0.95 2.15
CA LYS A 192 19.48 0.36 2.07
C LYS A 192 20.00 0.64 0.65
N SER A 193 20.59 -0.36 0.00
CA SER A 193 21.16 -0.20 -1.35
C SER A 193 20.14 0.16 -2.41
N VAL A 194 18.94 -0.43 -2.34
CA VAL A 194 17.85 -0.16 -3.31
C VAL A 194 16.99 1.05 -2.92
N GLY A 195 17.03 1.47 -1.66
CA GLY A 195 16.28 2.64 -1.19
C GLY A 195 14.78 2.39 -1.13
N VAL A 196 14.32 1.66 -0.10
CA VAL A 196 12.91 1.23 0.02
C VAL A 196 11.99 2.27 0.64
N SER A 197 12.53 3.33 1.23
CA SER A 197 11.74 4.32 1.97
C SER A 197 10.91 5.23 1.06
N SER A 198 9.79 5.69 1.58
CA SER A 198 8.93 6.65 0.87
C SER A 198 9.65 7.93 0.49
N PHE A 199 10.62 8.39 1.29
CA PHE A 199 11.43 9.58 0.95
C PHE A 199 12.28 9.36 -0.29
N GLU A 200 12.90 8.19 -0.41
CA GLU A 200 13.71 7.82 -1.57
C GLU A 200 12.84 7.64 -2.80
N LEU A 201 11.69 6.96 -2.65
CA LEU A 201 10.71 6.78 -3.73
C LEU A 201 10.16 8.12 -4.24
N TYR A 202 9.87 9.07 -3.34
CA TYR A 202 9.44 10.42 -3.71
C TYR A 202 10.54 11.17 -4.49
N LYS A 203 11.78 11.11 -4.01
CA LYS A 203 12.92 11.76 -4.68
C LYS A 203 13.22 11.15 -6.06
N GLN A 204 12.97 9.85 -6.20
CA GLN A 204 13.10 9.13 -7.48
C GLN A 204 11.93 9.39 -8.45
N GLY A 205 10.88 10.07 -8.01
CA GLY A 205 9.67 10.31 -8.80
C GLY A 205 8.74 9.09 -8.90
N ASN A 206 8.93 8.07 -8.07
CA ASN A 206 8.11 6.85 -8.07
C ASN A 206 6.77 7.05 -7.37
N ILE A 207 6.66 8.03 -6.47
CA ILE A 207 5.41 8.42 -5.83
C ILE A 207 5.14 9.91 -6.01
N CYS A 208 3.86 10.30 -6.08
CA CYS A 208 3.45 11.67 -6.35
C CYS A 208 3.47 12.55 -5.10
N LEU A 209 3.19 12.00 -3.93
CA LEU A 209 3.11 12.73 -2.67
C LEU A 209 3.51 11.84 -1.50
N LEU A 210 4.26 12.44 -0.58
CA LEU A 210 4.59 11.87 0.71
C LEU A 210 3.69 12.50 1.79
N TYR A 211 2.80 11.71 2.37
CA TYR A 211 1.95 12.15 3.46
C TYR A 211 2.65 11.95 4.81
N THR A 212 2.92 13.05 5.50
CA THR A 212 3.37 13.02 6.89
C THR A 212 2.16 13.18 7.77
N SER A 213 1.80 12.17 8.56
CA SER A 213 0.77 12.34 9.62
C SER A 213 1.12 13.58 10.43
N PRO A 214 0.17 14.51 10.64
CA PRO A 214 0.42 15.61 11.58
C PRO A 214 0.76 15.00 12.93
N SER A 215 1.88 15.43 13.51
CA SER A 215 2.22 15.10 14.89
C SER A 215 1.07 15.58 15.80
N PRO A 216 0.75 14.90 16.92
CA PRO A 216 -0.17 15.45 17.91
C PRO A 216 0.18 16.89 18.35
N ARG A 217 1.45 17.31 18.20
CA ARG A 217 1.90 18.69 18.42
C ARG A 217 1.45 19.65 17.31
N ASP A 218 1.29 19.19 16.09
CA ASP A 218 0.89 20.03 14.95
C ASP A 218 -0.61 20.32 14.97
N LEU A 219 -1.41 19.41 15.58
CA LEU A 219 -2.84 19.59 15.80
C LEU A 219 -3.15 20.65 16.89
N SER A 220 -2.19 20.92 17.79
CA SER A 220 -2.34 21.90 18.86
C SER A 220 -2.11 23.36 18.40
N THR A 221 -1.52 23.58 17.23
CA THR A 221 -1.18 24.90 16.69
C THR A 221 -2.15 25.45 15.65
N SER A 222 -3.15 24.65 15.22
CA SER A 222 -4.17 25.10 14.27
C SER A 222 -5.41 25.74 14.94
N ARG A 223 -5.22 26.51 16.02
CA ARG A 223 -6.25 27.48 16.41
C ARG A 223 -6.14 28.66 15.43
N MET A 224 -7.13 28.74 14.52
CA MET A 224 -7.33 29.94 13.73
C MET A 224 -7.49 31.14 14.66
N PRO A 225 -6.82 32.29 14.39
CA PRO A 225 -7.13 33.50 15.11
C PRO A 225 -8.57 33.89 14.78
N SER A 226 -9.40 34.02 15.81
CA SER A 226 -10.72 34.66 15.71
C SER A 226 -10.49 36.14 15.41
N SER A 227 -10.85 36.54 14.24
CA SER A 227 -11.13 37.95 13.91
C SER A 227 -12.61 38.21 13.95
#